data_8cf92a6e7616b652bbbe9f3aae31dff7
#
_entry.id   8cf92a6e7616b652bbbe9f3aae31dff7
#
_cell.length_a   1.000
_cell.length_b   1.000
_cell.length_c   1.000
_cell.angle_alpha   90.00
_cell.angle_beta   90.00
_cell.angle_gamma   90.00
#
_symmetry.space_group_name_H-M   'P 1'
#
loop_
_entity.id
_entity.type
_entity.pdbx_description
1 polymer ?
#
loop_
_entity_poly.entity_id
_entity_poly.type
_entity_poly.pdbx_seq_one_letter_code
_entity_poly.pdbx_strand_id
1 'polypeptide(L)'
;MKFNFVVGAAVLVLAGSAAAQEGGKTISKTTISLGTATPGGGFPLYGNAFAEVLNEADATILIEPRNTKGSNENIPLLEAGGLDIALVAGEPSYEAFMGIGRSPIRLKILTAMYSSPGMFVVRADSPYKTIRDLVGKPVAFGAKGSGLPILSRYTLDGIGLKQDEDFQSIYLDRAGDGPAMVLDGRAAALWGAGIGWPGFKSVAEGPGGARFIAPTAEEIAKIKAKHSFLKPLTVPAGSYPGQNEAINALGSWSFVLTRENLPDDTAYRLARTLHGVEAALCKKLPQACETTAANTVAAAPNVELIHPGVLKYFREIGVVK
;
A
#
# COMPACT_ATOMS: atom_id res chain seq x y z
N MET A 1 -85.17 -47.79 24.36
CA MET A 1 -83.94 -48.18 23.72
C MET A 1 -82.86 -47.11 24.04
N LYS A 2 -81.94 -47.40 24.96
CA LYS A 2 -80.87 -46.47 25.33
C LYS A 2 -79.59 -47.05 24.86
N PHE A 3 -78.93 -46.35 23.95
CA PHE A 3 -77.59 -46.72 23.49
C PHE A 3 -76.52 -45.92 24.29
N ASN A 4 -75.67 -46.62 24.98
CA ASN A 4 -74.53 -46.07 25.69
C ASN A 4 -73.31 -46.09 24.70
N PHE A 5 -72.70 -44.91 24.47
CA PHE A 5 -71.44 -44.77 23.82
C PHE A 5 -70.32 -44.71 24.87
N VAL A 6 -69.40 -45.63 24.81
CA VAL A 6 -68.16 -45.63 25.55
C VAL A 6 -67.08 -44.91 24.73
N VAL A 7 -66.57 -43.80 25.27
CA VAL A 7 -65.45 -43.05 24.66
C VAL A 7 -64.16 -43.56 25.28
N GLY A 8 -63.37 -44.24 24.48
CA GLY A 8 -62.01 -44.65 24.89
C GLY A 8 -61.01 -43.50 24.66
N ALA A 9 -60.36 -43.04 25.73
CA ALA A 9 -59.30 -42.04 25.67
C ALA A 9 -57.97 -42.72 25.31
N ALA A 10 -57.41 -42.46 24.13
CA ALA A 10 -56.03 -42.86 23.77
C ALA A 10 -55.08 -41.77 24.24
N VAL A 11 -54.19 -42.14 25.17
CA VAL A 11 -53.07 -41.27 25.62
C VAL A 11 -51.94 -41.43 24.63
N LEU A 12 -51.69 -40.41 23.81
CA LEU A 12 -50.48 -40.30 22.98
C LEU A 12 -49.31 -39.78 23.86
N VAL A 13 -48.34 -40.63 24.11
CA VAL A 13 -47.06 -40.22 24.71
C VAL A 13 -46.18 -39.66 23.59
N LEU A 14 -46.06 -38.34 23.52
CA LEU A 14 -45.10 -37.62 22.67
C LEU A 14 -43.70 -37.73 23.33
N ALA A 15 -42.86 -38.62 22.83
CA ALA A 15 -41.43 -38.62 23.14
C ALA A 15 -40.78 -37.38 22.42
N GLY A 16 -40.54 -36.33 23.18
CA GLY A 16 -39.82 -35.15 22.70
C GLY A 16 -38.33 -35.49 22.54
N SER A 17 -37.88 -35.65 21.31
CA SER A 17 -36.43 -35.70 20.98
C SER A 17 -35.88 -34.30 21.23
N ALA A 18 -35.15 -34.08 22.32
CA ALA A 18 -34.32 -32.91 22.54
C ALA A 18 -33.14 -33.01 21.57
N ALA A 19 -33.26 -32.37 20.40
CA ALA A 19 -32.11 -32.11 19.56
C ALA A 19 -31.19 -31.15 20.31
N ALA A 20 -30.05 -31.67 20.77
CA ALA A 20 -28.97 -30.84 21.28
C ALA A 20 -28.52 -29.90 20.16
N GLN A 21 -28.91 -28.64 20.24
CA GLN A 21 -28.36 -27.57 19.44
C GLN A 21 -26.90 -27.41 19.87
N GLU A 22 -25.96 -28.01 19.09
CA GLU A 22 -24.55 -27.68 19.21
C GLU A 22 -24.45 -26.15 18.98
N GLY A 23 -24.26 -25.43 20.07
CA GLY A 23 -24.00 -24.00 20.06
C GLY A 23 -22.66 -23.76 19.39
N GLY A 24 -22.68 -23.57 18.07
CA GLY A 24 -21.54 -23.08 17.34
C GLY A 24 -21.09 -21.78 18.00
N LYS A 25 -19.90 -21.79 18.65
CA LYS A 25 -19.27 -20.59 19.18
C LYS A 25 -19.13 -19.61 18.02
N THR A 26 -19.96 -18.59 17.98
CA THR A 26 -19.80 -17.47 17.06
C THR A 26 -18.47 -16.80 17.42
N ILE A 27 -17.45 -17.02 16.62
CA ILE A 27 -16.15 -16.35 16.79
C ILE A 27 -16.41 -14.87 16.54
N SER A 28 -16.32 -14.04 17.57
CA SER A 28 -16.39 -12.59 17.42
C SER A 28 -15.17 -12.12 16.63
N LYS A 29 -15.40 -11.58 15.42
CA LYS A 29 -14.35 -11.02 14.58
C LYS A 29 -14.07 -9.57 14.98
N THR A 30 -12.78 -9.22 15.08
CA THR A 30 -12.35 -7.84 15.17
C THR A 30 -12.29 -7.27 13.75
N THR A 31 -13.19 -6.35 13.43
CA THR A 31 -13.17 -5.64 12.13
C THR A 31 -12.13 -4.53 12.16
N ILE A 32 -11.31 -4.47 11.12
CA ILE A 32 -10.19 -3.52 10.96
C ILE A 32 -10.35 -2.83 9.60
N SER A 33 -10.63 -1.54 9.61
CA SER A 33 -10.72 -0.74 8.39
C SER A 33 -9.32 -0.43 7.85
N LEU A 34 -9.10 -0.70 6.55
CA LEU A 34 -7.83 -0.47 5.85
C LEU A 34 -8.00 0.61 4.76
N GLY A 35 -7.46 1.79 4.98
CA GLY A 35 -7.39 2.83 3.94
C GLY A 35 -6.37 2.48 2.86
N THR A 36 -6.77 2.54 1.58
CA THR A 36 -5.92 2.24 0.44
C THR A 36 -5.61 3.48 -0.41
N ALA A 37 -6.08 3.56 -1.63
CA ALA A 37 -5.96 4.71 -2.51
C ALA A 37 -7.01 4.66 -3.63
N THR A 38 -6.87 5.54 -4.64
CA THR A 38 -7.76 5.54 -5.82
C THR A 38 -7.57 4.29 -6.67
N PRO A 39 -8.64 3.80 -7.32
CA PRO A 39 -8.58 2.68 -8.26
C PRO A 39 -7.51 2.87 -9.35
N GLY A 40 -6.88 1.76 -9.77
CA GLY A 40 -5.80 1.74 -10.75
C GLY A 40 -4.41 2.01 -10.20
N GLY A 41 -4.28 2.31 -8.90
CA GLY A 41 -3.01 2.42 -8.19
C GLY A 41 -2.52 1.10 -7.59
N GLY A 42 -1.26 1.07 -7.14
CA GLY A 42 -0.66 -0.09 -6.48
C GLY A 42 -1.25 -0.38 -5.09
N PHE A 43 -1.64 0.64 -4.34
CA PHE A 43 -2.18 0.48 -2.99
C PHE A 43 -3.50 -0.31 -2.94
N PRO A 44 -4.51 -0.08 -3.82
CA PRO A 44 -5.69 -0.94 -3.86
C PRO A 44 -5.36 -2.40 -4.16
N LEU A 45 -4.40 -2.67 -5.06
CA LEU A 45 -3.97 -4.06 -5.34
C LEU A 45 -3.34 -4.70 -4.10
N TYR A 46 -2.40 -4.01 -3.46
CA TYR A 46 -1.76 -4.49 -2.24
C TYR A 46 -2.76 -4.68 -1.11
N GLY A 47 -3.61 -3.68 -0.85
CA GLY A 47 -4.58 -3.72 0.24
C GLY A 47 -5.59 -4.86 0.12
N ASN A 48 -6.05 -5.14 -1.10
CA ASN A 48 -6.95 -6.28 -1.36
C ASN A 48 -6.23 -7.62 -1.13
N ALA A 49 -5.00 -7.79 -1.67
CA ALA A 49 -4.21 -9.00 -1.46
C ALA A 49 -3.86 -9.22 0.03
N PHE A 50 -3.45 -8.16 0.72
CA PHE A 50 -3.15 -8.17 2.16
C PHE A 50 -4.37 -8.58 2.99
N ALA A 51 -5.53 -7.94 2.75
CA ALA A 51 -6.77 -8.25 3.47
C ALA A 51 -7.22 -9.69 3.22
N GLU A 52 -7.22 -10.14 1.97
CA GLU A 52 -7.64 -11.50 1.61
C GLU A 52 -6.78 -12.55 2.31
N VAL A 53 -5.44 -12.44 2.19
CA VAL A 53 -4.52 -13.43 2.76
C VAL A 53 -4.58 -13.47 4.29
N LEU A 54 -4.69 -12.31 4.96
CA LEU A 54 -4.79 -12.29 6.42
C LEU A 54 -6.16 -12.76 6.92
N ASN A 55 -7.25 -12.39 6.23
CA ASN A 55 -8.61 -12.82 6.59
C ASN A 55 -8.80 -14.34 6.43
N GLU A 56 -8.11 -14.95 5.46
CA GLU A 56 -8.08 -16.41 5.29
C GLU A 56 -7.29 -17.11 6.40
N ALA A 57 -6.19 -16.49 6.85
CA ALA A 57 -5.27 -17.07 7.81
C ALA A 57 -5.75 -16.94 9.26
N ASP A 58 -6.54 -15.93 9.60
CA ASP A 58 -7.04 -15.69 10.96
C ASP A 58 -8.55 -15.38 10.95
N ALA A 59 -9.36 -16.39 11.31
CA ALA A 59 -10.81 -16.25 11.35
C ALA A 59 -11.33 -15.25 12.41
N THR A 60 -10.46 -14.74 13.29
CA THR A 60 -10.81 -13.81 14.38
C THR A 60 -10.64 -12.35 13.99
N ILE A 61 -10.05 -12.06 12.80
CA ILE A 61 -9.93 -10.72 12.24
C ILE A 61 -10.71 -10.61 10.92
N LEU A 62 -11.14 -9.40 10.61
CA LEU A 62 -11.73 -9.04 9.33
C LEU A 62 -11.16 -7.70 8.89
N ILE A 63 -10.20 -7.73 7.98
CA ILE A 63 -9.65 -6.51 7.37
C ILE A 63 -10.54 -6.12 6.20
N GLU A 64 -11.03 -4.88 6.21
CA GLU A 64 -11.89 -4.31 5.17
C GLU A 64 -11.17 -3.19 4.41
N PRO A 65 -10.68 -3.43 3.19
CA PRO A 65 -10.10 -2.39 2.36
C PRO A 65 -11.14 -1.34 1.96
N ARG A 66 -10.76 -0.06 2.11
CA ARG A 66 -11.56 1.10 1.70
C ARG A 66 -10.77 1.97 0.74
N ASN A 67 -11.36 2.28 -0.40
CA ASN A 67 -10.75 3.23 -1.32
C ASN A 67 -10.76 4.63 -0.71
N THR A 68 -9.62 5.30 -0.81
CA THR A 68 -9.40 6.69 -0.40
C THR A 68 -8.73 7.45 -1.56
N LYS A 69 -8.35 8.69 -1.33
CA LYS A 69 -7.50 9.44 -2.29
C LYS A 69 -6.02 9.06 -2.17
N GLY A 70 -5.64 8.29 -1.14
CA GLY A 70 -4.26 7.84 -0.88
C GLY A 70 -3.64 8.44 0.37
N SER A 71 -2.31 8.45 0.45
CA SER A 71 -1.54 8.75 1.66
C SER A 71 -1.93 10.06 2.35
N ASN A 72 -2.18 11.13 1.58
CA ASN A 72 -2.52 12.45 2.12
C ASN A 72 -3.92 12.50 2.76
N GLU A 73 -4.83 11.60 2.38
CA GLU A 73 -6.12 11.44 3.04
C GLU A 73 -6.05 10.40 4.15
N ASN A 74 -5.27 9.33 3.97
CA ASN A 74 -5.12 8.26 4.95
C ASN A 74 -4.56 8.75 6.29
N ILE A 75 -3.55 9.62 6.24
CA ILE A 75 -2.90 10.15 7.44
C ILE A 75 -3.90 10.88 8.36
N PRO A 76 -4.64 11.91 7.91
CA PRO A 76 -5.62 12.56 8.77
C PRO A 76 -6.79 11.65 9.17
N LEU A 77 -7.18 10.67 8.36
CA LEU A 77 -8.20 9.69 8.73
C LEU A 77 -7.73 8.76 9.85
N LEU A 78 -6.45 8.33 9.83
CA LEU A 78 -5.87 7.59 10.96
C LEU A 78 -5.84 8.44 12.23
N GLU A 79 -5.41 9.70 12.14
CA GLU A 79 -5.32 10.63 13.25
C GLU A 79 -6.70 10.86 13.90
N ALA A 80 -7.73 11.05 13.07
CA ALA A 80 -9.12 11.24 13.51
C ALA A 80 -9.83 9.95 13.95
N GLY A 81 -9.19 8.76 13.77
CA GLY A 81 -9.81 7.48 14.08
C GLY A 81 -10.85 7.01 13.06
N GLY A 82 -10.89 7.62 11.88
CA GLY A 82 -11.75 7.21 10.76
C GLY A 82 -11.27 5.94 10.05
N LEU A 83 -10.02 5.57 10.27
CA LEU A 83 -9.40 4.32 9.84
C LEU A 83 -8.64 3.68 11.00
N ASP A 84 -8.58 2.35 11.04
CA ASP A 84 -7.76 1.62 12.01
C ASP A 84 -6.32 1.49 11.53
N ILE A 85 -6.16 1.12 10.26
CA ILE A 85 -4.88 1.00 9.57
C ILE A 85 -4.97 1.61 8.17
N ALA A 86 -3.84 2.02 7.60
CA ALA A 86 -3.83 2.58 6.25
C ALA A 86 -2.49 2.40 5.55
N LEU A 87 -2.54 2.34 4.21
CA LEU A 87 -1.37 2.31 3.35
C LEU A 87 -0.86 3.74 3.14
N VAL A 88 0.39 3.97 3.47
CA VAL A 88 1.01 5.30 3.36
C VAL A 88 2.38 5.17 2.72
N ALA A 89 2.65 5.97 1.68
CA ALA A 89 3.96 6.05 1.05
C ALA A 89 5.00 6.64 2.03
N GLY A 90 6.27 6.35 1.81
CA GLY A 90 7.30 6.71 2.75
C GLY A 90 7.53 8.22 2.90
N GLU A 91 7.37 8.99 1.83
CA GLU A 91 7.55 10.44 1.88
C GLU A 91 6.47 11.13 2.74
N PRO A 92 5.16 10.89 2.52
CA PRO A 92 4.13 11.38 3.43
C PRO A 92 4.28 10.85 4.86
N SER A 93 4.74 9.59 5.03
CA SER A 93 5.04 9.05 6.36
C SER A 93 6.15 9.82 7.04
N TYR A 94 7.24 10.08 6.32
CA TYR A 94 8.36 10.89 6.80
C TYR A 94 7.93 12.30 7.19
N GLU A 95 7.16 13.00 6.32
CA GLU A 95 6.63 14.33 6.63
C GLU A 95 5.73 14.32 7.87
N ALA A 96 4.90 13.29 8.02
CA ALA A 96 4.01 13.15 9.16
C ALA A 96 4.78 12.89 10.48
N PHE A 97 5.79 12.03 10.45
CA PHE A 97 6.64 11.75 11.63
C PHE A 97 7.50 12.94 12.03
N MET A 98 8.04 13.66 11.05
CA MET A 98 8.95 14.79 11.29
C MET A 98 8.25 16.12 11.48
N GLY A 99 6.94 16.21 11.23
CA GLY A 99 6.19 17.46 11.33
C GLY A 99 6.50 18.44 10.21
N ILE A 100 6.78 17.96 9.01
CA ILE A 100 7.05 18.82 7.85
C ILE A 100 5.72 19.30 7.26
N GLY A 101 5.51 20.62 7.26
CA GLY A 101 4.27 21.25 6.78
C GLY A 101 3.05 21.04 7.70
N ARG A 102 3.20 20.38 8.83
CA ARG A 102 2.18 20.08 9.84
C ARG A 102 2.84 19.79 11.20
N SER A 103 2.07 19.69 12.26
CA SER A 103 2.57 19.15 13.53
C SER A 103 2.89 17.65 13.37
N PRO A 104 3.94 17.11 14.05
CA PRO A 104 4.23 15.70 14.08
C PRO A 104 3.04 14.87 14.55
N ILE A 105 2.80 13.74 13.91
CA ILE A 105 1.69 12.85 14.27
C ILE A 105 2.24 11.58 14.94
N ARG A 106 1.52 11.13 15.95
CA ARG A 106 1.81 9.87 16.66
C ARG A 106 1.20 8.67 15.94
N LEU A 107 1.72 8.37 14.75
CA LEU A 107 1.41 7.14 14.03
C LEU A 107 2.48 6.09 14.31
N LYS A 108 2.11 4.81 14.16
CA LYS A 108 2.98 3.66 14.33
C LYS A 108 3.00 2.80 13.07
N ILE A 109 4.13 2.15 12.82
CA ILE A 109 4.33 1.21 11.71
C ILE A 109 3.87 -0.17 12.17
N LEU A 110 2.98 -0.81 11.42
CA LEU A 110 2.63 -2.22 11.58
C LEU A 110 3.57 -3.10 10.75
N THR A 111 3.79 -2.71 9.49
CA THR A 111 4.72 -3.41 8.59
C THR A 111 5.19 -2.48 7.48
N ALA A 112 6.40 -2.73 6.97
CA ALA A 112 6.81 -2.23 5.66
C ALA A 112 6.09 -3.02 4.56
N MET A 113 5.65 -2.34 3.52
CA MET A 113 5.00 -2.97 2.37
C MET A 113 6.03 -3.41 1.34
N TYR A 114 6.57 -2.45 0.64
CA TYR A 114 7.55 -2.63 -0.44
C TYR A 114 8.32 -1.33 -0.69
N SER A 115 9.46 -1.46 -1.33
CA SER A 115 10.27 -0.33 -1.80
C SER A 115 9.63 0.32 -3.03
N SER A 116 9.75 1.63 -3.14
CA SER A 116 9.07 2.44 -4.16
C SER A 116 10.06 3.28 -4.97
N PRO A 117 10.87 2.66 -5.87
CA PRO A 117 11.72 3.41 -6.79
C PRO A 117 10.88 4.29 -7.70
N GLY A 118 11.15 5.61 -7.68
CA GLY A 118 10.43 6.61 -8.47
C GLY A 118 11.05 6.79 -9.85
N MET A 119 10.22 6.79 -10.89
CA MET A 119 10.64 6.95 -12.29
C MET A 119 9.54 7.65 -13.10
N PHE A 120 9.94 8.25 -14.21
CA PHE A 120 9.01 8.60 -15.27
C PHE A 120 8.91 7.44 -16.27
N VAL A 121 7.72 7.24 -16.82
CA VAL A 121 7.51 6.41 -18.00
C VAL A 121 7.00 7.27 -19.15
N VAL A 122 7.59 7.06 -20.31
CA VAL A 122 7.24 7.72 -21.58
C VAL A 122 7.03 6.66 -22.65
N ARG A 123 6.39 7.00 -23.76
CA ARG A 123 6.37 6.12 -24.93
C ARG A 123 7.79 5.89 -25.43
N ALA A 124 8.12 4.67 -25.87
CA ALA A 124 9.47 4.35 -26.36
C ALA A 124 9.89 5.14 -27.59
N ASP A 125 8.92 5.52 -28.46
CA ASP A 125 9.13 6.33 -29.65
C ASP A 125 9.22 7.85 -29.37
N SER A 126 9.03 8.29 -28.12
CA SER A 126 9.16 9.68 -27.75
C SER A 126 10.62 10.16 -27.80
N PRO A 127 10.87 11.46 -28.02
CA PRO A 127 12.23 12.03 -28.02
C PRO A 127 12.85 12.13 -26.62
N TYR A 128 12.05 11.94 -25.55
CA TYR A 128 12.48 12.18 -24.17
C TYR A 128 13.36 11.06 -23.65
N LYS A 129 14.56 11.40 -23.12
CA LYS A 129 15.56 10.45 -22.60
C LYS A 129 16.01 10.80 -21.19
N THR A 130 15.85 12.04 -20.76
CA THR A 130 16.28 12.54 -19.45
C THR A 130 15.13 13.29 -18.78
N ILE A 131 15.23 13.50 -17.47
CA ILE A 131 14.25 14.33 -16.72
C ILE A 131 14.20 15.75 -17.29
N ARG A 132 15.33 16.29 -17.74
CA ARG A 132 15.40 17.65 -18.29
C ARG A 132 14.70 17.79 -19.63
N ASP A 133 14.57 16.74 -20.43
CA ASP A 133 13.80 16.76 -21.68
C ASP A 133 12.29 16.95 -21.43
N LEU A 134 11.83 16.68 -20.20
CA LEU A 134 10.44 16.86 -19.80
C LEU A 134 10.12 18.28 -19.29
N VAL A 135 11.11 19.16 -19.13
CA VAL A 135 10.88 20.56 -18.72
C VAL A 135 9.99 21.26 -19.74
N GLY A 136 8.97 21.96 -19.25
CA GLY A 136 7.95 22.64 -20.06
C GLY A 136 6.90 21.72 -20.70
N LYS A 137 6.94 20.41 -20.44
CA LYS A 137 5.99 19.43 -21.01
C LYS A 137 4.86 19.11 -20.03
N PRO A 138 3.69 18.67 -20.55
CA PRO A 138 2.63 18.13 -19.71
C PRO A 138 3.05 16.80 -19.11
N VAL A 139 3.12 16.72 -17.76
CA VAL A 139 3.56 15.55 -17.03
C VAL A 139 2.51 15.17 -15.98
N ALA A 140 2.04 13.92 -16.01
CA ALA A 140 1.13 13.40 -15.03
C ALA A 140 1.94 12.92 -13.79
N PHE A 141 1.81 13.62 -12.66
CA PHE A 141 2.55 13.36 -11.42
C PHE A 141 1.84 12.39 -10.45
N GLY A 142 0.78 11.73 -10.92
CA GLY A 142 0.00 10.78 -10.14
C GLY A 142 -1.27 11.37 -9.54
N ALA A 143 -1.98 10.57 -8.74
CA ALA A 143 -3.21 11.02 -8.12
C ALA A 143 -2.93 12.10 -7.05
N LYS A 144 -3.72 13.18 -7.06
CA LYS A 144 -3.54 14.37 -6.21
C LYS A 144 -3.42 14.05 -4.70
N GLY A 145 -4.16 13.05 -4.22
CA GLY A 145 -4.14 12.64 -2.81
C GLY A 145 -3.11 11.56 -2.47
N SER A 146 -2.35 11.06 -3.45
CA SER A 146 -1.35 10.00 -3.23
C SER A 146 0.01 10.56 -2.79
N GLY A 147 0.94 9.68 -2.45
CA GLY A 147 2.33 10.03 -2.15
C GLY A 147 3.18 10.35 -3.39
N LEU A 148 2.72 10.01 -4.60
CA LEU A 148 3.49 10.17 -5.84
C LEU A 148 3.91 11.62 -6.11
N PRO A 149 3.02 12.63 -5.97
CA PRO A 149 3.42 14.04 -6.13
C PRO A 149 4.45 14.49 -5.09
N ILE A 150 4.47 13.89 -3.92
CA ILE A 150 5.45 14.23 -2.87
C ILE A 150 6.82 13.65 -3.22
N LEU A 151 6.88 12.38 -3.63
CA LEU A 151 8.13 11.76 -4.08
C LEU A 151 8.74 12.51 -5.27
N SER A 152 7.93 12.85 -6.29
CA SER A 152 8.44 13.62 -7.44
C SER A 152 8.95 14.99 -7.04
N ARG A 153 8.25 15.68 -6.13
CA ARG A 153 8.69 16.99 -5.62
C ARG A 153 10.08 16.90 -4.98
N TYR A 154 10.33 15.92 -4.12
CA TYR A 154 11.64 15.71 -3.51
C TYR A 154 12.72 15.32 -4.53
N THR A 155 12.35 14.47 -5.49
CA THR A 155 13.27 14.05 -6.56
C THR A 155 13.69 15.23 -7.43
N LEU A 156 12.72 16.03 -7.88
CA LEU A 156 12.97 17.19 -8.73
C LEU A 156 13.70 18.32 -7.99
N ASP A 157 13.29 18.61 -6.75
CA ASP A 157 13.94 19.61 -5.91
C ASP A 157 15.43 19.27 -5.65
N GLY A 158 15.76 17.98 -5.50
CA GLY A 158 17.14 17.54 -5.34
C GLY A 158 18.04 17.80 -6.54
N ILE A 159 17.48 17.95 -7.75
CA ILE A 159 18.21 18.27 -8.97
C ILE A 159 17.98 19.73 -9.45
N GLY A 160 17.39 20.54 -8.58
CA GLY A 160 17.17 21.97 -8.84
C GLY A 160 16.01 22.27 -9.76
N LEU A 161 15.03 21.37 -9.87
CA LEU A 161 13.79 21.56 -10.62
C LEU A 161 12.59 21.66 -9.68
N LYS A 162 11.59 22.43 -10.11
CA LYS A 162 10.34 22.64 -9.37
C LYS A 162 9.16 22.06 -10.14
N GLN A 163 8.46 21.14 -9.53
CA GLN A 163 7.37 20.38 -10.14
C GLN A 163 6.31 21.27 -10.78
N ASP A 164 5.87 22.32 -10.10
CA ASP A 164 4.77 23.17 -10.57
C ASP A 164 5.22 24.42 -11.33
N GLU A 165 6.53 24.67 -11.41
CA GLU A 165 7.08 25.82 -12.15
C GLU A 165 7.74 25.38 -13.47
N ASP A 166 8.47 24.24 -13.44
CA ASP A 166 9.25 23.79 -14.60
C ASP A 166 8.48 22.82 -15.50
N PHE A 167 7.31 22.31 -15.07
CA PHE A 167 6.49 21.39 -15.83
C PHE A 167 5.05 21.89 -15.94
N GLN A 168 4.31 21.41 -16.97
CA GLN A 168 2.86 21.54 -17.00
C GLN A 168 2.27 20.39 -16.16
N SER A 169 2.18 20.59 -14.84
CA SER A 169 1.83 19.54 -13.91
C SER A 169 0.37 19.12 -14.02
N ILE A 170 0.16 17.82 -14.22
CA ILE A 170 -1.16 17.18 -14.25
C ILE A 170 -1.29 16.33 -13.02
N TYR A 171 -2.26 16.65 -12.17
CA TYR A 171 -2.64 15.85 -10.99
C TYR A 171 -3.92 15.10 -11.30
N LEU A 172 -3.85 13.79 -11.20
CA LEU A 172 -4.96 12.89 -11.54
C LEU A 172 -5.98 12.81 -10.40
N ASP A 173 -7.25 12.65 -10.73
CA ASP A 173 -8.26 12.26 -9.76
C ASP A 173 -8.15 10.76 -9.43
N ARG A 174 -7.82 9.94 -10.42
CA ARG A 174 -7.62 8.50 -10.29
C ARG A 174 -6.28 8.08 -10.89
N ALA A 175 -5.52 7.26 -10.18
CA ALA A 175 -4.21 6.79 -10.66
C ALA A 175 -4.28 6.05 -12.01
N GLY A 176 -5.39 5.35 -12.26
CA GLY A 176 -5.60 4.59 -13.49
C GLY A 176 -5.79 5.44 -14.75
N ASP A 177 -5.98 6.76 -14.64
CA ASP A 177 -6.19 7.63 -15.81
C ASP A 177 -4.87 8.03 -16.48
N GLY A 178 -3.75 7.99 -15.74
CA GLY A 178 -2.44 8.45 -16.20
C GLY A 178 -1.86 7.71 -17.42
N PRO A 179 -1.89 6.38 -17.47
CA PRO A 179 -1.34 5.62 -18.60
C PRO A 179 -1.98 6.00 -19.93
N ALA A 180 -3.30 6.15 -19.97
CA ALA A 180 -4.02 6.57 -21.19
C ALA A 180 -3.54 7.93 -21.69
N MET A 181 -3.26 8.87 -20.79
CA MET A 181 -2.77 10.20 -21.16
C MET A 181 -1.39 10.18 -21.82
N VAL A 182 -0.51 9.23 -21.43
CA VAL A 182 0.79 9.04 -22.09
C VAL A 182 0.61 8.37 -23.44
N LEU A 183 -0.23 7.33 -23.52
CA LEU A 183 -0.45 6.58 -24.76
C LEU A 183 -1.12 7.41 -25.86
N ASP A 184 -2.03 8.32 -25.50
CA ASP A 184 -2.72 9.20 -26.45
C ASP A 184 -2.04 10.57 -26.63
N GLY A 185 -0.91 10.83 -25.96
CA GLY A 185 -0.09 12.04 -26.12
C GLY A 185 -0.59 13.27 -25.35
N ARG A 186 -1.62 13.17 -24.51
CA ARG A 186 -2.05 14.27 -23.61
C ARG A 186 -1.03 14.55 -22.51
N ALA A 187 -0.23 13.58 -22.13
CA ALA A 187 0.92 13.76 -21.26
C ALA A 187 2.20 13.24 -21.96
N ALA A 188 3.29 13.97 -21.82
CA ALA A 188 4.61 13.55 -22.30
C ALA A 188 5.17 12.39 -21.46
N ALA A 189 4.86 12.37 -20.16
CA ALA A 189 5.31 11.38 -19.21
C ALA A 189 4.29 11.14 -18.10
N LEU A 190 4.37 9.97 -17.50
CA LEU A 190 3.71 9.65 -16.24
C LEU A 190 4.77 9.34 -15.18
N TRP A 191 4.71 10.01 -14.06
CA TRP A 191 5.48 9.71 -12.86
C TRP A 191 4.81 8.60 -12.08
N GLY A 192 5.61 7.66 -11.60
CA GLY A 192 5.14 6.56 -10.76
C GLY A 192 6.25 6.02 -9.86
N ALA A 193 5.90 5.09 -8.98
CA ALA A 193 6.85 4.46 -8.09
C ALA A 193 6.45 3.02 -7.74
N GLY A 194 7.44 2.18 -7.49
CA GLY A 194 7.27 0.77 -7.13
C GLY A 194 7.40 -0.18 -8.32
N ILE A 195 8.06 -1.31 -8.08
CA ILE A 195 8.23 -2.37 -9.08
C ILE A 195 6.87 -3.03 -9.31
N GLY A 196 6.50 -3.20 -10.59
CA GLY A 196 5.21 -3.80 -10.94
C GLY A 196 4.01 -2.87 -10.79
N TRP A 197 4.24 -1.56 -10.56
CA TRP A 197 3.14 -0.60 -10.49
C TRP A 197 2.27 -0.62 -11.76
N PRO A 198 0.90 -0.67 -11.62
CA PRO A 198 0.00 -0.81 -12.76
C PRO A 198 0.18 0.25 -13.85
N GLY A 199 0.45 1.50 -13.46
CA GLY A 199 0.65 2.58 -14.41
C GLY A 199 1.85 2.35 -15.33
N PHE A 200 2.95 1.80 -14.81
CA PHE A 200 4.13 1.44 -15.60
C PHE A 200 3.84 0.27 -16.55
N LYS A 201 3.17 -0.78 -16.03
CA LYS A 201 2.78 -1.94 -16.84
C LYS A 201 1.91 -1.52 -18.01
N SER A 202 0.88 -0.73 -17.76
CA SER A 202 -0.07 -0.30 -18.80
C SER A 202 0.61 0.47 -19.93
N VAL A 203 1.61 1.33 -19.64
CA VAL A 203 2.36 2.02 -20.70
C VAL A 203 3.32 1.07 -21.40
N ALA A 204 4.02 0.20 -20.66
CA ALA A 204 5.00 -0.72 -21.23
C ALA A 204 4.36 -1.82 -22.10
N GLU A 205 3.15 -2.25 -21.77
CA GLU A 205 2.36 -3.22 -22.54
C GLU A 205 1.53 -2.56 -23.66
N GLY A 206 1.49 -1.22 -23.68
CA GLY A 206 0.78 -0.45 -24.69
C GLY A 206 1.47 -0.42 -26.05
N PRO A 207 0.78 0.10 -27.09
CA PRO A 207 1.33 0.21 -28.42
C PRO A 207 2.67 0.98 -28.44
N GLY A 208 3.70 0.39 -29.03
CA GLY A 208 5.03 0.98 -29.16
C GLY A 208 5.94 0.82 -27.94
N GLY A 209 5.44 0.26 -26.84
CA GLY A 209 6.24 0.03 -25.62
C GLY A 209 6.59 1.30 -24.85
N ALA A 210 7.46 1.16 -23.85
CA ALA A 210 7.85 2.24 -22.95
C ALA A 210 9.37 2.45 -22.87
N ARG A 211 9.75 3.67 -22.49
CA ARG A 211 11.06 3.99 -21.96
C ARG A 211 10.87 4.53 -20.55
N PHE A 212 11.74 4.08 -19.64
CA PHE A 212 11.78 4.59 -18.27
C PHE A 212 12.89 5.64 -18.15
N ILE A 213 12.59 6.73 -17.45
CA ILE A 213 13.54 7.82 -17.18
C ILE A 213 13.66 7.95 -15.66
N ALA A 214 14.84 7.69 -15.15
CA ALA A 214 15.21 7.85 -13.75
C ALA A 214 16.34 8.87 -13.62
N PRO A 215 16.59 9.41 -12.42
CA PRO A 215 17.74 10.27 -12.18
C PRO A 215 19.06 9.56 -12.52
N THR A 216 20.00 10.28 -13.09
CA THR A 216 21.38 9.79 -13.31
C THR A 216 22.09 9.54 -11.98
N ALA A 217 23.24 8.84 -12.00
CA ALA A 217 24.03 8.60 -10.79
C ALA A 217 24.48 9.91 -10.10
N GLU A 218 24.80 10.95 -10.87
CA GLU A 218 25.13 12.27 -10.34
C GLU A 218 23.91 12.96 -9.72
N GLU A 219 22.75 12.87 -10.36
CA GLU A 219 21.49 13.41 -9.84
C GLU A 219 21.06 12.66 -8.57
N ILE A 220 21.21 11.33 -8.53
CA ILE A 220 20.98 10.53 -7.31
C ILE A 220 21.85 11.03 -6.15
N ALA A 221 23.12 11.32 -6.40
CA ALA A 221 24.01 11.85 -5.36
C ALA A 221 23.53 13.24 -4.85
N LYS A 222 23.10 14.12 -5.76
CA LYS A 222 22.54 15.45 -5.40
C LYS A 222 21.26 15.33 -4.60
N ILE A 223 20.34 14.47 -5.03
CA ILE A 223 19.07 14.24 -4.32
C ILE A 223 19.33 13.72 -2.91
N LYS A 224 20.21 12.72 -2.77
CA LYS A 224 20.60 12.18 -1.44
C LYS A 224 21.25 13.21 -0.53
N ALA A 225 22.08 14.08 -1.08
CA ALA A 225 22.73 15.13 -0.29
C ALA A 225 21.72 16.11 0.30
N LYS A 226 20.63 16.39 -0.43
CA LYS A 226 19.58 17.32 0.01
C LYS A 226 18.48 16.61 0.81
N HIS A 227 18.11 15.39 0.42
CA HIS A 227 17.00 14.60 0.96
C HIS A 227 17.49 13.21 1.40
N SER A 228 18.24 13.16 2.50
CA SER A 228 18.95 11.96 3.00
C SER A 228 18.04 10.79 3.39
N PHE A 229 16.74 11.04 3.61
CA PHE A 229 15.76 9.99 3.91
C PHE A 229 15.41 9.14 2.69
N LEU A 230 15.56 9.67 1.46
CA LEU A 230 15.42 8.90 0.23
C LEU A 230 16.59 7.93 0.06
N LYS A 231 16.28 6.71 -0.36
CA LYS A 231 17.28 5.64 -0.53
C LYS A 231 17.49 5.32 -1.99
N PRO A 232 18.72 5.01 -2.40
CA PRO A 232 18.96 4.38 -3.69
C PRO A 232 18.25 3.04 -3.76
N LEU A 233 17.54 2.82 -4.83
CA LEU A 233 16.78 1.61 -5.12
C LEU A 233 17.06 1.17 -6.55
N THR A 234 17.00 -0.12 -6.83
CA THR A 234 17.24 -0.67 -8.16
C THR A 234 16.01 -1.41 -8.65
N VAL A 235 15.55 -1.08 -9.85
CA VAL A 235 14.57 -1.87 -10.59
C VAL A 235 15.34 -2.90 -11.40
N PRO A 236 15.16 -4.21 -11.13
CA PRO A 236 15.87 -5.25 -11.84
C PRO A 236 15.58 -5.23 -13.34
N ALA A 237 16.53 -5.66 -14.16
CA ALA A 237 16.32 -5.89 -15.58
C ALA A 237 15.15 -6.89 -15.79
N GLY A 238 14.34 -6.66 -16.81
CA GLY A 238 13.19 -7.52 -17.13
C GLY A 238 11.97 -7.29 -16.24
N SER A 239 11.95 -6.26 -15.39
CA SER A 239 10.76 -5.90 -14.59
C SER A 239 9.58 -5.44 -15.45
N TYR A 240 9.87 -4.93 -16.65
CA TYR A 240 8.87 -4.48 -17.63
C TYR A 240 9.24 -4.92 -19.05
N PRO A 241 8.26 -5.11 -19.96
CA PRO A 241 8.53 -5.38 -21.37
C PRO A 241 9.49 -4.35 -21.97
N GLY A 242 10.55 -4.83 -22.63
CA GLY A 242 11.56 -3.97 -23.27
C GLY A 242 12.58 -3.31 -22.34
N GLN A 243 12.47 -3.48 -21.04
CA GLN A 243 13.46 -2.99 -20.07
C GLN A 243 14.53 -4.08 -19.83
N ASN A 244 15.61 -4.05 -20.62
CA ASN A 244 16.66 -5.07 -20.64
C ASN A 244 17.79 -4.81 -19.65
N GLU A 245 17.88 -3.61 -19.06
CA GLU A 245 18.91 -3.21 -18.12
C GLU A 245 18.29 -2.82 -16.77
N ALA A 246 19.04 -3.01 -15.69
CA ALA A 246 18.63 -2.53 -14.38
C ALA A 246 18.57 -1.00 -14.36
N ILE A 247 17.58 -0.43 -13.67
CA ILE A 247 17.40 1.02 -13.53
C ILE A 247 17.70 1.39 -12.07
N ASN A 248 18.71 2.24 -11.88
CA ASN A 248 18.96 2.86 -10.58
C ASN A 248 18.02 4.06 -10.41
N ALA A 249 17.34 4.13 -9.29
CA ALA A 249 16.41 5.17 -8.94
C ALA A 249 16.55 5.57 -7.47
N LEU A 250 15.71 6.47 -7.02
CA LEU A 250 15.54 6.83 -5.61
C LEU A 250 14.11 6.62 -5.18
N GLY A 251 13.93 6.36 -3.91
CA GLY A 251 12.59 6.24 -3.34
C GLY A 251 12.64 5.96 -1.85
N SER A 252 11.52 5.54 -1.34
CA SER A 252 11.35 5.14 0.05
C SER A 252 10.56 3.84 0.16
N TRP A 253 10.38 3.37 1.38
CA TRP A 253 9.48 2.26 1.67
C TRP A 253 8.07 2.78 1.97
N SER A 254 7.07 2.10 1.42
CA SER A 254 5.69 2.30 1.83
C SER A 254 5.38 1.45 3.05
N PHE A 255 4.43 1.90 3.89
CA PHE A 255 4.09 1.28 5.16
C PHE A 255 2.59 1.04 5.30
N VAL A 256 2.23 0.02 6.06
CA VAL A 256 0.94 -0.06 6.73
C VAL A 256 1.10 0.67 8.06
N LEU A 257 0.45 1.82 8.19
CA LEU A 257 0.46 2.63 9.41
C LEU A 257 -0.83 2.44 10.21
N THR A 258 -0.74 2.72 11.49
CA THR A 258 -1.87 2.79 12.41
C THR A 258 -1.72 3.97 13.38
N ARG A 259 -2.80 4.31 14.07
CA ARG A 259 -2.74 5.23 15.21
C ARG A 259 -2.04 4.59 16.40
N GLU A 260 -1.43 5.42 17.27
CA GLU A 260 -0.69 4.97 18.45
C GLU A 260 -1.53 4.12 19.41
N ASN A 261 -2.84 4.36 19.48
CA ASN A 261 -3.76 3.70 20.40
C ASN A 261 -4.49 2.47 19.83
N LEU A 262 -4.01 1.90 18.70
CA LEU A 262 -4.45 0.56 18.31
C LEU A 262 -4.06 -0.41 19.43
N PRO A 263 -4.97 -1.30 19.91
CA PRO A 263 -4.62 -2.22 20.99
C PRO A 263 -3.41 -3.09 20.66
N ASP A 264 -2.48 -3.23 21.61
CA ASP A 264 -1.24 -4.00 21.45
C ASP A 264 -1.50 -5.45 21.01
N ASP A 265 -2.54 -6.09 21.57
CA ASP A 265 -2.92 -7.46 21.18
C ASP A 265 -3.41 -7.55 19.74
N THR A 266 -4.07 -6.51 19.23
CA THR A 266 -4.49 -6.45 17.82
C THR A 266 -3.27 -6.30 16.92
N ALA A 267 -2.36 -5.39 17.23
CA ALA A 267 -1.13 -5.19 16.46
C ALA A 267 -0.21 -6.41 16.50
N TYR A 268 -0.07 -7.03 17.66
CA TYR A 268 0.67 -8.29 17.82
C TYR A 268 0.09 -9.40 16.94
N ARG A 269 -1.23 -9.58 16.96
CA ARG A 269 -1.92 -10.59 16.17
C ARG A 269 -1.76 -10.35 14.68
N LEU A 270 -1.92 -9.09 14.23
CA LEU A 270 -1.67 -8.71 12.83
C LEU A 270 -0.24 -9.06 12.40
N ALA A 271 0.77 -8.72 13.20
CA ALA A 271 2.17 -9.02 12.89
C ALA A 271 2.44 -10.52 12.83
N ARG A 272 1.89 -11.29 13.80
CA ARG A 272 2.04 -12.75 13.83
C ARG A 272 1.36 -13.42 12.64
N THR A 273 0.13 -13.02 12.33
CA THR A 273 -0.62 -13.56 11.18
C THR A 273 0.11 -13.25 9.88
N LEU A 274 0.53 -12.00 9.68
CA LEU A 274 1.27 -11.58 8.47
C LEU A 274 2.57 -12.38 8.30
N HIS A 275 3.38 -12.51 9.34
CA HIS A 275 4.63 -13.29 9.28
C HIS A 275 4.38 -14.74 8.89
N GLY A 276 3.30 -15.36 9.41
CA GLY A 276 2.92 -16.72 9.04
C GLY A 276 2.49 -16.90 7.57
N VAL A 277 2.13 -15.81 6.89
CA VAL A 277 1.61 -15.83 5.51
C VAL A 277 2.41 -14.98 4.51
N GLU A 278 3.61 -14.50 4.86
CA GLU A 278 4.48 -13.71 3.98
C GLU A 278 4.66 -14.39 2.61
N ALA A 279 4.90 -15.71 2.57
CA ALA A 279 5.04 -16.46 1.33
C ALA A 279 3.74 -16.52 0.50
N ALA A 280 2.59 -16.62 1.15
CA ALA A 280 1.29 -16.62 0.47
C ALA A 280 0.99 -15.25 -0.14
N LEU A 281 1.28 -14.18 0.61
CA LEU A 281 1.12 -12.81 0.14
C LEU A 281 2.08 -12.51 -1.04
N CYS A 282 3.34 -12.93 -0.97
CA CYS A 282 4.31 -12.84 -2.05
C CYS A 282 3.83 -13.56 -3.32
N LYS A 283 3.31 -14.80 -3.17
CA LYS A 283 2.77 -15.58 -4.29
C LYS A 283 1.56 -14.89 -4.93
N LYS A 284 0.71 -14.26 -4.11
CA LYS A 284 -0.49 -13.57 -4.59
C LYS A 284 -0.16 -12.25 -5.30
N LEU A 285 0.79 -11.50 -4.77
CA LEU A 285 1.25 -10.22 -5.31
C LEU A 285 2.78 -10.15 -5.26
N PRO A 286 3.48 -10.33 -6.38
CA PRO A 286 4.97 -10.34 -6.40
C PRO A 286 5.61 -9.11 -5.75
N GLN A 287 4.99 -7.94 -5.86
CA GLN A 287 5.45 -6.71 -5.20
C GLN A 287 5.48 -6.87 -3.66
N ALA A 288 4.61 -7.67 -3.09
CA ALA A 288 4.54 -7.90 -1.65
C ALA A 288 5.56 -8.93 -1.14
N CYS A 289 6.44 -9.48 -1.99
CA CYS A 289 7.57 -10.32 -1.54
C CYS A 289 8.53 -9.56 -0.62
N GLU A 290 8.52 -8.24 -0.68
CA GLU A 290 9.28 -7.39 0.23
C GLU A 290 8.59 -7.17 1.59
N THR A 291 7.33 -7.55 1.75
CA THR A 291 6.56 -7.40 2.99
C THR A 291 6.99 -8.47 3.98
N THR A 292 8.00 -8.18 4.78
CA THR A 292 8.56 -9.11 5.78
C THR A 292 8.84 -8.42 7.12
N ALA A 293 8.91 -9.21 8.19
CA ALA A 293 9.30 -8.72 9.51
C ALA A 293 10.70 -8.06 9.47
N ALA A 294 11.67 -8.70 8.79
CA ALA A 294 13.03 -8.19 8.65
C ALA A 294 13.06 -6.83 7.91
N ASN A 295 12.38 -6.72 6.78
CA ASN A 295 12.29 -5.47 6.03
C ASN A 295 11.57 -4.37 6.80
N THR A 296 10.59 -4.73 7.64
CA THR A 296 9.90 -3.75 8.49
C THR A 296 10.87 -3.06 9.45
N VAL A 297 11.75 -3.83 10.10
CA VAL A 297 12.77 -3.28 10.99
C VAL A 297 13.82 -2.46 10.21
N ALA A 298 14.26 -2.96 9.06
CA ALA A 298 15.27 -2.30 8.23
C ALA A 298 14.77 -0.99 7.58
N ALA A 299 13.49 -0.93 7.22
CA ALA A 299 12.87 0.22 6.56
C ALA A 299 12.39 1.30 7.53
N ALA A 300 12.07 0.94 8.77
CA ALA A 300 11.61 1.90 9.78
C ALA A 300 12.68 2.97 10.04
N PRO A 301 12.33 4.26 9.97
CA PRO A 301 13.29 5.36 10.27
C PRO A 301 13.87 5.27 11.68
N ASN A 302 13.08 4.77 12.63
CA ASN A 302 13.44 4.46 13.98
C ASN A 302 12.60 3.27 14.45
N VAL A 303 13.19 2.35 15.18
CA VAL A 303 12.49 1.17 15.73
C VAL A 303 11.33 1.55 16.66
N GLU A 304 11.41 2.69 17.34
CA GLU A 304 10.34 3.21 18.20
C GLU A 304 9.07 3.65 17.44
N LEU A 305 9.17 3.83 16.13
CA LEU A 305 8.01 4.07 15.26
C LEU A 305 7.23 2.80 14.97
N ILE A 306 7.83 1.63 15.19
CA ILE A 306 7.11 0.35 15.08
C ILE A 306 6.18 0.20 16.28
N HIS A 307 4.95 -0.28 16.04
CA HIS A 307 3.94 -0.43 17.09
C HIS A 307 4.42 -1.37 18.21
N PRO A 308 4.18 -1.06 19.51
CA PRO A 308 4.65 -1.89 20.62
C PRO A 308 4.23 -3.35 20.53
N GLY A 309 2.98 -3.64 20.15
CA GLY A 309 2.50 -5.01 19.93
C GLY A 309 3.25 -5.74 18.80
N VAL A 310 3.63 -5.05 17.73
CA VAL A 310 4.48 -5.61 16.66
C VAL A 310 5.88 -5.88 17.18
N LEU A 311 6.49 -4.93 17.91
CA LEU A 311 7.81 -5.11 18.50
C LEU A 311 7.86 -6.28 19.49
N LYS A 312 6.79 -6.48 20.27
CA LYS A 312 6.68 -7.65 21.17
C LYS A 312 6.83 -8.94 20.35
N TYR A 313 6.08 -9.09 19.26
CA TYR A 313 6.17 -10.26 18.39
C TYR A 313 7.56 -10.39 17.74
N PHE A 314 8.12 -9.29 17.24
CA PHE A 314 9.44 -9.29 16.58
C PHE A 314 10.59 -9.67 17.52
N ARG A 315 10.47 -9.37 18.84
CA ARG A 315 11.42 -9.85 19.85
C ARG A 315 11.27 -11.36 20.08
N GLU A 316 10.05 -11.89 20.12
CA GLU A 316 9.79 -13.33 20.31
C GLU A 316 10.39 -14.17 19.17
N ILE A 317 10.37 -13.66 17.93
CA ILE A 317 10.95 -14.35 16.77
C ILE A 317 12.41 -13.97 16.50
N GLY A 318 13.04 -13.15 17.35
CA GLY A 318 14.46 -12.79 17.27
C GLY A 318 14.82 -11.79 16.16
N VAL A 319 13.86 -11.10 15.53
CA VAL A 319 14.11 -10.06 14.51
C VAL A 319 14.57 -8.76 15.14
N VAL A 320 14.15 -8.47 16.36
CA VAL A 320 14.59 -7.33 17.18
C VAL A 320 15.17 -7.87 18.49
N LYS A 321 16.27 -7.24 18.97
CA LYS A 321 16.89 -7.57 20.26
C LYS A 321 16.12 -6.97 21.43
#